data_0f45b571e36f242f5686156d83ed20c2
#
_entry.id   0f45b571e36f242f5686156d83ed20c2
#
_cell.length_a   1.000
_cell.length_b   1.000
_cell.length_c   1.000
_cell.angle_alpha   90.00
_cell.angle_beta   90.00
_cell.angle_gamma   90.00
#
_symmetry.space_group_name_H-M   'P 1'
#
loop_
_entity.id
_entity.type
_entity.pdbx_description
1 polymer ?
#
loop_
_entity_poly.entity_id
_entity_poly.type
_entity_poly.pdbx_seq_one_letter_code
_entity_poly.pdbx_strand_id
1 'polypeptide(L)'
;RSEIKINDETVTLAKLRKVTELLIDIHGQHEHQSLLRDGYHLKILDDFQQKETGALRAEIAEKYHDWTALREKLAGFDMDEGQRQRELDFLQFEIDDIEKAALREGEEEELAQKYRKYQNAQRIYASVARTRKILDGVDFSSAIHEMQDALQYDSALQNVSDSLYDLSSISEDTVRALDHYMEDNEYDEEDFQLVTERLDYIRSIMMKYGGTVAKVEDTLVAKKQRLAELEDYDAARSRCEKAVAKAESVLRARCAELTKAREKGAKQLSERIRQELSEMGFLDIRFELPLTALKEPGANGMDEAHFVVSLNPGEPLRPLSEVASGGELSRIMLSIKTVLADSDEIPTLIFDEIDTGISGRTAEKVSEKLRKIAQLHQVILITHLPQIAAKADQHFCIEKSVSDGHTHTRIHALSEEESVLELA
;
A
#
# COMPACT_ATOMS: atom_id res chain seq x y z
N ARG A 1 10.50 -30.84 3.77
CA ARG A 1 10.32 -29.37 3.58
C ARG A 1 8.82 -29.11 3.69
N SER A 2 8.41 -28.27 4.64
CA SER A 2 7.03 -27.81 4.74
C SER A 2 6.82 -26.67 3.76
N GLU A 3 5.78 -26.75 2.95
CA GLU A 3 5.33 -25.66 2.06
C GLU A 3 4.18 -24.92 2.74
N ILE A 4 4.30 -23.60 2.81
CA ILE A 4 3.31 -22.72 3.45
C ILE A 4 2.53 -22.02 2.35
N LYS A 5 1.19 -22.13 2.38
CA LYS A 5 0.30 -21.49 1.40
C LYS A 5 -0.79 -20.67 2.08
N ILE A 6 -1.14 -19.55 1.47
CA ILE A 6 -2.34 -18.75 1.78
C ILE A 6 -3.10 -18.57 0.47
N ASN A 7 -4.36 -19.06 0.37
CA ASN A 7 -5.17 -19.05 -0.84
C ASN A 7 -4.42 -19.61 -2.07
N ASP A 8 -3.78 -20.77 -1.90
CA ASP A 8 -2.94 -21.46 -2.89
C ASP A 8 -1.65 -20.75 -3.33
N GLU A 9 -1.35 -19.56 -2.82
CA GLU A 9 -0.08 -18.89 -3.04
C GLU A 9 0.97 -19.28 -1.99
N THR A 10 2.16 -19.68 -2.43
CA THR A 10 3.28 -19.99 -1.53
C THR A 10 3.77 -18.71 -0.85
N VAL A 11 3.80 -18.69 0.47
CA VAL A 11 4.19 -17.53 1.28
C VAL A 11 5.32 -17.87 2.24
N THR A 12 6.01 -16.84 2.74
CA THR A 12 7.02 -16.99 3.80
C THR A 12 6.36 -17.15 5.16
N LEU A 13 7.07 -17.81 6.10
CA LEU A 13 6.62 -17.95 7.49
C LEU A 13 6.31 -16.57 8.13
N ALA A 14 7.10 -15.55 7.81
CA ALA A 14 6.87 -14.19 8.31
C ALA A 14 5.54 -13.59 7.81
N LYS A 15 5.17 -13.83 6.55
CA LYS A 15 3.89 -13.40 5.99
C LYS A 15 2.73 -14.19 6.61
N LEU A 16 2.89 -15.51 6.78
CA LEU A 16 1.89 -16.32 7.47
C LEU A 16 1.63 -15.80 8.89
N ARG A 17 2.68 -15.56 9.68
CA ARG A 17 2.54 -15.05 11.06
C ARG A 17 1.77 -13.74 11.12
N LYS A 18 2.07 -12.78 10.24
CA LYS A 18 1.35 -11.51 10.16
C LYS A 18 -0.14 -11.67 9.86
N VAL A 19 -0.50 -12.66 9.04
CA VAL A 19 -1.91 -12.93 8.72
C VAL A 19 -2.60 -13.66 9.87
N THR A 20 -1.95 -14.68 10.43
CA THR A 20 -2.55 -15.47 11.54
C THR A 20 -2.72 -14.64 12.81
N GLU A 21 -1.83 -13.69 13.11
CA GLU A 21 -1.95 -12.76 14.24
C GLU A 21 -3.22 -11.88 14.17
N LEU A 22 -3.81 -11.71 12.99
CA LEU A 22 -5.08 -10.98 12.81
C LEU A 22 -6.32 -11.87 12.93
N LEU A 23 -6.16 -13.19 12.90
CA LEU A 23 -7.26 -14.15 12.83
C LEU A 23 -7.41 -14.96 14.12
N ILE A 24 -6.30 -15.28 14.78
CA ILE A 24 -6.26 -16.21 15.89
C ILE A 24 -5.31 -15.69 16.96
N ASP A 25 -5.76 -15.67 18.21
CA ASP A 25 -4.92 -15.41 19.37
C ASP A 25 -4.93 -16.66 20.28
N ILE A 26 -3.73 -17.19 20.56
CA ILE A 26 -3.54 -18.45 21.32
C ILE A 26 -2.91 -18.12 22.66
N HIS A 27 -3.54 -18.60 23.73
CA HIS A 27 -3.16 -18.37 25.12
C HIS A 27 -2.80 -19.70 25.80
N GLY A 28 -1.50 -20.03 25.90
CA GLY A 28 -0.98 -21.25 26.49
C GLY A 28 0.52 -21.14 26.84
N GLN A 29 1.09 -22.22 27.43
CA GLN A 29 2.41 -22.19 28.10
C GLN A 29 3.61 -21.93 27.18
N HIS A 30 3.50 -22.11 25.87
CA HIS A 30 4.66 -22.10 24.94
C HIS A 30 4.48 -21.20 23.71
N GLU A 31 3.46 -20.36 23.65
CA GLU A 31 3.19 -19.57 22.45
C GLU A 31 3.40 -18.07 22.66
N HIS A 32 3.89 -17.43 21.59
CA HIS A 32 4.20 -15.99 21.56
C HIS A 32 2.90 -15.17 21.54
N GLN A 33 2.36 -14.97 22.71
CA GLN A 33 1.16 -14.16 22.89
C GLN A 33 1.44 -12.72 22.47
N SER A 34 0.58 -12.17 21.63
CA SER A 34 0.66 -10.77 21.22
C SER A 34 0.69 -9.82 22.42
N LEU A 35 -0.05 -10.19 23.48
CA LEU A 35 -0.14 -9.45 24.75
C LEU A 35 1.13 -9.49 25.63
N LEU A 36 2.09 -10.37 25.36
CA LEU A 36 3.39 -10.38 26.06
C LEU A 36 4.43 -9.46 25.39
N ARG A 37 4.10 -8.92 24.20
CA ARG A 37 5.00 -7.98 23.50
C ARG A 37 4.79 -6.58 24.06
N ASP A 38 5.83 -6.01 24.62
CA ASP A 38 5.81 -4.67 25.23
C ASP A 38 5.19 -3.59 24.33
N GLY A 39 5.49 -3.60 23.04
CA GLY A 39 4.91 -2.63 22.08
C GLY A 39 3.39 -2.75 21.88
N TYR A 40 2.75 -3.84 22.35
CA TYR A 40 1.31 -4.04 22.24
C TYR A 40 0.52 -3.45 23.41
N HIS A 41 1.16 -3.28 24.58
CA HIS A 41 0.50 -2.76 25.77
C HIS A 41 -0.01 -1.34 25.61
N LEU A 42 0.75 -0.49 24.93
CA LEU A 42 0.33 0.86 24.58
C LEU A 42 -0.86 0.87 23.63
N LYS A 43 -0.88 -0.05 22.65
CA LYS A 43 -2.02 -0.20 21.73
C LYS A 43 -3.28 -0.58 22.49
N ILE A 44 -3.20 -1.53 23.42
CA ILE A 44 -4.33 -1.91 24.28
C ILE A 44 -4.90 -0.72 25.04
N LEU A 45 -4.03 0.11 25.62
CA LEU A 45 -4.48 1.31 26.32
C LEU A 45 -5.16 2.29 25.36
N ASP A 46 -4.60 2.50 24.18
CA ASP A 46 -5.14 3.40 23.18
C ASP A 46 -6.49 2.91 22.63
N ASP A 47 -6.64 1.60 22.40
CA ASP A 47 -7.89 0.99 21.96
C ASP A 47 -8.99 1.09 23.06
N PHE A 48 -8.60 0.87 24.32
CA PHE A 48 -9.50 1.08 25.47
C PHE A 48 -10.03 2.52 25.57
N GLN A 49 -9.24 3.50 25.17
CA GLN A 49 -9.57 4.92 25.22
C GLN A 49 -9.77 5.56 23.84
N GLN A 50 -10.10 4.79 22.83
CA GLN A 50 -10.18 5.27 21.43
C GLN A 50 -11.08 6.52 21.29
N LYS A 51 -12.15 6.62 22.07
CA LYS A 51 -13.07 7.77 22.05
C LYS A 51 -12.44 9.06 22.58
N GLU A 52 -11.56 8.95 23.58
CA GLU A 52 -10.90 10.08 24.25
C GLU A 52 -9.60 10.49 23.55
N THR A 53 -8.83 9.53 23.04
CA THR A 53 -7.47 9.75 22.53
C THR A 53 -7.35 9.68 21.02
N GLY A 54 -8.32 9.11 20.32
CA GLY A 54 -8.22 8.84 18.88
C GLY A 54 -7.98 10.10 18.04
N ALA A 55 -8.72 11.18 18.30
CA ALA A 55 -8.53 12.44 17.58
C ALA A 55 -7.14 13.08 17.86
N LEU A 56 -6.69 13.03 19.13
CA LEU A 56 -5.41 13.57 19.52
C LEU A 56 -4.23 12.77 18.94
N ARG A 57 -4.37 11.45 18.86
CA ARG A 57 -3.39 10.56 18.19
C ARG A 57 -3.27 10.86 16.70
N ALA A 58 -4.41 11.05 16.01
CA ALA A 58 -4.41 11.43 14.60
C ALA A 58 -3.73 12.78 14.38
N GLU A 59 -4.01 13.78 15.23
CA GLU A 59 -3.32 15.09 15.18
C GLU A 59 -1.81 14.96 15.42
N ILE A 60 -1.39 14.12 16.38
CA ILE A 60 0.03 13.87 16.66
C ILE A 60 0.72 13.21 15.48
N ALA A 61 0.07 12.22 14.83
CA ALA A 61 0.63 11.56 13.66
C ALA A 61 0.84 12.53 12.48
N GLU A 62 -0.11 13.45 12.25
CA GLU A 62 0.01 14.52 11.24
C GLU A 62 1.17 15.44 11.57
N LYS A 63 1.23 15.96 12.80
CA LYS A 63 2.31 16.89 13.24
C LYS A 63 3.68 16.21 13.28
N TYR A 64 3.74 14.93 13.57
CA TYR A 64 4.98 14.16 13.48
C TYR A 64 5.47 14.06 12.03
N HIS A 65 4.56 13.82 11.10
CA HIS A 65 4.88 13.81 9.67
C HIS A 65 5.42 15.17 9.21
N ASP A 66 4.76 16.26 9.59
CA ASP A 66 5.20 17.63 9.28
C ASP A 66 6.59 17.93 9.86
N TRP A 67 6.81 17.55 11.12
CA TRP A 67 8.09 17.74 11.77
C TRP A 67 9.21 16.92 11.14
N THR A 68 8.95 15.67 10.77
CA THR A 68 9.95 14.82 10.08
C THR A 68 10.28 15.36 8.70
N ALA A 69 9.30 15.83 7.94
CA ALA A 69 9.54 16.48 6.64
C ALA A 69 10.40 17.76 6.77
N LEU A 70 10.15 18.56 7.81
CA LEU A 70 10.99 19.74 8.10
C LEU A 70 12.41 19.35 8.52
N ARG A 71 12.59 18.28 9.28
CA ARG A 71 13.92 17.75 9.65
C ARG A 71 14.70 17.24 8.45
N GLU A 72 14.03 16.50 7.56
CA GLU A 72 14.63 16.03 6.30
C GLU A 72 15.05 17.21 5.42
N LYS A 73 14.19 18.23 5.33
CA LYS A 73 14.53 19.49 4.63
C LYS A 73 15.74 20.18 5.26
N LEU A 74 15.81 20.24 6.58
CA LEU A 74 16.94 20.84 7.30
C LEU A 74 18.22 20.03 7.07
N ALA A 75 18.16 18.71 7.07
CA ALA A 75 19.31 17.85 6.76
C ALA A 75 19.85 18.08 5.34
N GLY A 76 19.01 18.50 4.39
CA GLY A 76 19.44 18.91 3.05
C GLY A 76 20.29 20.20 3.00
N PHE A 77 20.33 20.97 4.10
CA PHE A 77 21.21 22.15 4.26
C PHE A 77 22.62 21.80 4.79
N ASP A 78 22.92 20.54 5.07
CA ASP A 78 24.27 20.09 5.48
C ASP A 78 25.18 19.79 4.26
N MET A 79 25.00 20.53 3.18
CA MET A 79 25.79 20.37 1.97
C MET A 79 27.13 21.09 2.06
N ASP A 80 28.18 20.42 1.60
CA ASP A 80 29.46 21.03 1.27
C ASP A 80 29.30 22.09 0.16
N GLU A 81 30.05 23.18 0.23
CA GLU A 81 29.97 24.31 -0.71
C GLU A 81 30.11 23.88 -2.17
N GLY A 82 30.98 22.91 -2.45
CA GLY A 82 31.12 22.34 -3.78
C GLY A 82 29.93 21.48 -4.25
N GLN A 83 29.19 20.88 -3.32
CA GLN A 83 27.95 20.18 -3.64
C GLN A 83 26.83 21.15 -3.91
N ARG A 84 26.74 22.22 -3.12
CA ARG A 84 25.77 23.30 -3.29
C ARG A 84 25.90 23.97 -4.65
N GLN A 85 27.12 24.33 -5.06
CA GLN A 85 27.35 24.98 -6.36
C GLN A 85 26.92 24.06 -7.52
N ARG A 86 27.23 22.79 -7.43
CA ARG A 86 26.78 21.81 -8.45
C ARG A 86 25.26 21.69 -8.51
N GLU A 87 24.56 21.72 -7.37
CA GLU A 87 23.10 21.69 -7.33
C GLU A 87 22.50 22.98 -7.90
N LEU A 88 23.08 24.14 -7.61
CA LEU A 88 22.69 25.42 -8.21
C LEU A 88 22.79 25.39 -9.73
N ASP A 89 23.93 24.98 -10.27
CA ASP A 89 24.17 24.90 -11.70
C ASP A 89 23.19 23.91 -12.38
N PHE A 90 22.93 22.78 -11.73
CA PHE A 90 22.02 21.76 -12.24
C PHE A 90 20.57 22.24 -12.23
N LEU A 91 20.10 22.85 -11.13
CA LEU A 91 18.76 23.41 -11.03
C LEU A 91 18.53 24.51 -12.06
N GLN A 92 19.51 25.41 -12.22
CA GLN A 92 19.45 26.46 -13.24
C GLN A 92 19.32 25.88 -14.64
N PHE A 93 20.13 24.85 -14.97
CA PHE A 93 20.04 24.16 -16.25
C PHE A 93 18.63 23.54 -16.46
N GLU A 94 18.08 22.86 -15.47
CA GLU A 94 16.77 22.22 -15.59
C GLU A 94 15.61 23.23 -15.69
N ILE A 95 15.69 24.35 -14.95
CA ILE A 95 14.74 25.46 -15.04
C ILE A 95 14.76 26.04 -16.46
N ASP A 96 15.96 26.34 -16.97
CA ASP A 96 16.14 26.88 -18.30
C ASP A 96 15.62 25.92 -19.39
N ASP A 97 15.82 24.61 -19.22
CA ASP A 97 15.35 23.57 -20.13
C ASP A 97 13.81 23.53 -20.21
N ILE A 98 13.15 23.60 -19.04
CA ILE A 98 11.68 23.64 -18.97
C ILE A 98 11.14 24.97 -19.52
N GLU A 99 11.73 26.12 -19.15
CA GLU A 99 11.28 27.44 -19.60
C GLU A 99 11.43 27.63 -21.10
N LYS A 100 12.55 27.19 -21.67
CA LYS A 100 12.78 27.20 -23.13
C LYS A 100 11.76 26.36 -23.89
N ALA A 101 11.24 25.31 -23.28
CA ALA A 101 10.22 24.50 -23.90
C ALA A 101 8.91 25.25 -24.10
N ALA A 102 8.63 26.26 -23.28
CA ALA A 102 7.44 27.12 -23.37
C ALA A 102 6.17 26.30 -23.62
N LEU A 103 5.95 25.26 -22.79
CA LEU A 103 4.83 24.33 -22.92
C LEU A 103 3.48 25.09 -22.76
N ARG A 104 2.49 24.68 -23.55
CA ARG A 104 1.12 25.16 -23.43
C ARG A 104 0.19 23.97 -23.20
N GLU A 105 -0.81 24.17 -22.36
CA GLU A 105 -1.84 23.16 -22.12
C GLU A 105 -2.59 22.86 -23.43
N GLY A 106 -2.73 21.58 -23.76
CA GLY A 106 -3.37 21.13 -25.01
C GLY A 106 -2.48 21.15 -26.26
N GLU A 107 -1.27 21.73 -26.22
CA GLU A 107 -0.38 21.83 -27.39
C GLU A 107 0.04 20.46 -27.91
N GLU A 108 0.27 19.47 -27.02
CA GLU A 108 0.64 18.10 -27.45
C GLU A 108 -0.49 17.45 -28.24
N GLU A 109 -1.73 17.57 -27.78
CA GLU A 109 -2.90 17.00 -28.42
C GLU A 109 -3.13 17.63 -29.79
N GLU A 110 -3.02 18.96 -29.87
CA GLU A 110 -3.16 19.69 -31.14
C GLU A 110 -2.08 19.26 -32.15
N LEU A 111 -0.82 19.21 -31.73
CA LEU A 111 0.28 18.79 -32.60
C LEU A 111 0.20 17.30 -32.95
N ALA A 112 -0.24 16.44 -32.03
CA ALA A 112 -0.45 15.02 -32.31
C ALA A 112 -1.56 14.79 -33.35
N GLN A 113 -2.61 15.60 -33.34
CA GLN A 113 -3.66 15.57 -34.38
C GLN A 113 -3.11 16.03 -35.74
N LYS A 114 -2.37 17.14 -35.76
CA LYS A 114 -1.71 17.63 -36.96
C LYS A 114 -0.73 16.61 -37.53
N TYR A 115 0.11 16.03 -36.69
CA TYR A 115 1.07 15.00 -37.08
C TYR A 115 0.41 13.81 -37.77
N ARG A 116 -0.70 13.28 -37.19
CA ARG A 116 -1.47 12.17 -37.79
C ARG A 116 -2.03 12.55 -39.16
N LYS A 117 -2.50 13.79 -39.31
CA LYS A 117 -3.03 14.31 -40.55
C LYS A 117 -1.95 14.37 -41.65
N TYR A 118 -0.79 14.91 -41.32
CA TYR A 118 0.36 14.97 -42.21
C TYR A 118 0.92 13.61 -42.56
N GLN A 119 1.03 12.70 -41.61
CA GLN A 119 1.50 11.33 -41.86
C GLN A 119 0.60 10.59 -42.88
N ASN A 120 -0.70 10.80 -42.81
CA ASN A 120 -1.62 10.25 -43.80
C ASN A 120 -1.48 10.95 -45.16
N ALA A 121 -1.38 12.28 -45.19
CA ALA A 121 -1.16 13.05 -46.42
C ALA A 121 0.12 12.64 -47.11
N GLN A 122 1.23 12.48 -46.36
CA GLN A 122 2.52 12.02 -46.88
C GLN A 122 2.40 10.64 -47.55
N ARG A 123 1.71 9.69 -46.90
CA ARG A 123 1.51 8.35 -47.45
C ARG A 123 0.70 8.40 -48.76
N ILE A 124 -0.34 9.20 -48.81
CA ILE A 124 -1.18 9.39 -50.00
C ILE A 124 -0.35 10.00 -51.11
N TYR A 125 0.32 11.13 -50.83
CA TYR A 125 1.16 11.83 -51.80
C TYR A 125 2.26 10.93 -52.37
N ALA A 126 2.99 10.20 -51.53
CA ALA A 126 4.01 9.26 -51.97
C ALA A 126 3.46 8.11 -52.82
N SER A 127 2.23 7.66 -52.57
CA SER A 127 1.58 6.63 -53.40
C SER A 127 1.10 7.19 -54.72
N VAL A 128 0.51 8.38 -54.73
CA VAL A 128 0.11 9.09 -55.97
C VAL A 128 1.32 9.39 -56.84
N ALA A 129 2.39 9.94 -56.26
CA ALA A 129 3.63 10.25 -57.01
C ALA A 129 4.29 8.99 -57.63
N ARG A 130 4.29 7.87 -56.88
CA ARG A 130 4.80 6.59 -57.42
C ARG A 130 3.93 6.07 -58.56
N THR A 131 2.60 6.13 -58.39
CA THR A 131 1.65 5.69 -59.42
C THR A 131 1.81 6.54 -60.69
N ARG A 132 1.89 7.86 -60.54
CA ARG A 132 2.14 8.77 -61.64
C ARG A 132 3.42 8.43 -62.36
N LYS A 133 4.54 8.22 -61.62
CA LYS A 133 5.83 7.87 -62.23
C LYS A 133 5.81 6.54 -62.96
N ILE A 134 5.04 5.55 -62.49
CA ILE A 134 4.91 4.27 -63.20
C ILE A 134 4.15 4.44 -64.49
N LEU A 135 3.05 5.22 -64.51
CA LEU A 135 2.24 5.44 -65.72
C LEU A 135 2.99 6.29 -66.75
N ASP A 136 3.70 7.34 -66.30
CA ASP A 136 4.54 8.20 -67.16
C ASP A 136 5.74 7.49 -67.79
N GLY A 137 6.21 6.41 -67.14
CA GLY A 137 7.29 5.54 -67.63
C GLY A 137 6.86 4.47 -68.66
N VAL A 138 5.58 4.37 -68.99
CA VAL A 138 5.10 3.39 -69.99
C VAL A 138 5.29 3.98 -71.39
N ASP A 139 6.08 3.33 -72.20
CA ASP A 139 6.33 3.74 -73.60
C ASP A 139 5.25 3.19 -74.54
N PHE A 140 4.06 3.84 -74.49
CA PHE A 140 3.00 3.51 -75.44
C PHE A 140 3.33 3.92 -76.89
N SER A 141 4.18 4.97 -77.09
CA SER A 141 4.51 5.47 -78.40
C SER A 141 5.29 4.44 -79.21
N SER A 142 6.29 3.76 -78.64
CA SER A 142 7.01 2.69 -79.27
C SER A 142 6.08 1.49 -79.58
N ALA A 143 5.18 1.12 -78.63
CA ALA A 143 4.23 0.03 -78.83
C ALA A 143 3.23 0.31 -79.99
N ILE A 144 2.75 1.56 -80.06
CA ILE A 144 1.84 2.02 -81.12
C ILE A 144 2.57 2.01 -82.46
N HIS A 145 3.82 2.50 -82.50
CA HIS A 145 4.64 2.51 -83.72
C HIS A 145 4.86 1.13 -84.28
N GLU A 146 5.30 0.17 -83.48
CA GLU A 146 5.46 -1.25 -83.84
C GLU A 146 4.16 -1.87 -84.35
N MET A 147 3.02 -1.54 -83.72
CA MET A 147 1.73 -2.03 -84.12
C MET A 147 1.26 -1.41 -85.45
N GLN A 148 1.52 -0.12 -85.68
CA GLN A 148 1.26 0.53 -86.97
C GLN A 148 2.03 -0.11 -88.15
N ASP A 149 3.27 -0.44 -87.90
CA ASP A 149 4.10 -1.13 -88.90
C ASP A 149 3.53 -2.54 -89.18
N ALA A 150 3.08 -3.28 -88.17
CA ALA A 150 2.46 -4.59 -88.34
C ALA A 150 1.12 -4.53 -89.08
N LEU A 151 0.32 -3.46 -88.88
CA LEU A 151 -0.94 -3.17 -89.58
C LEU A 151 -0.82 -3.08 -91.11
N GLN A 152 0.33 -2.68 -91.59
CA GLN A 152 0.60 -2.61 -93.07
C GLN A 152 0.54 -4.02 -93.70
N TYR A 153 0.72 -5.08 -92.87
CA TYR A 153 0.80 -6.47 -93.35
C TYR A 153 -0.44 -7.30 -92.94
N ASP A 154 -1.12 -6.95 -91.86
CA ASP A 154 -2.34 -7.66 -91.39
C ASP A 154 -3.35 -6.74 -90.76
N SER A 155 -4.46 -6.48 -91.46
CA SER A 155 -5.53 -5.60 -91.00
C SER A 155 -6.34 -6.17 -89.81
N ALA A 156 -6.18 -7.46 -89.48
CA ALA A 156 -6.84 -8.05 -88.34
C ALA A 156 -6.31 -7.45 -86.98
N LEU A 157 -5.17 -6.79 -87.04
CA LEU A 157 -4.57 -6.12 -85.87
C LEU A 157 -5.17 -4.75 -85.56
N GLN A 158 -6.15 -4.25 -86.36
CA GLN A 158 -6.74 -2.91 -86.19
C GLN A 158 -7.30 -2.74 -84.74
N ASN A 159 -8.05 -3.70 -84.25
CA ASN A 159 -8.63 -3.60 -82.90
C ASN A 159 -7.57 -3.51 -81.80
N VAL A 160 -6.38 -4.16 -81.98
CA VAL A 160 -5.28 -4.10 -81.02
C VAL A 160 -4.62 -2.70 -81.08
N SER A 161 -4.44 -2.16 -82.27
CA SER A 161 -3.91 -0.80 -82.46
C SER A 161 -4.83 0.25 -81.81
N ASP A 162 -6.12 0.19 -82.09
CA ASP A 162 -7.09 1.10 -81.47
C ASP A 162 -7.08 0.98 -79.95
N SER A 163 -6.99 -0.24 -79.40
CA SER A 163 -6.83 -0.43 -77.95
C SER A 163 -5.59 0.15 -77.37
N LEU A 164 -4.46 0.14 -78.09
CA LEU A 164 -3.21 0.80 -77.64
C LEU A 164 -3.32 2.33 -77.61
N TYR A 165 -4.01 2.90 -78.63
CA TYR A 165 -4.30 4.35 -78.58
C TYR A 165 -5.23 4.71 -77.41
N ASP A 166 -6.27 3.91 -77.16
CA ASP A 166 -7.18 4.14 -76.01
C ASP A 166 -6.42 4.03 -74.69
N LEU A 167 -5.56 3.03 -74.52
CA LEU A 167 -4.67 2.86 -73.31
C LEU A 167 -3.72 4.05 -73.13
N SER A 168 -3.11 4.54 -74.22
CA SER A 168 -2.26 5.75 -74.18
C SER A 168 -3.03 6.93 -73.70
N SER A 169 -4.23 7.21 -74.32
CA SER A 169 -5.07 8.34 -73.97
C SER A 169 -5.56 8.23 -72.49
N ILE A 170 -6.02 7.05 -72.05
CA ILE A 170 -6.43 6.85 -70.66
C ILE A 170 -5.25 7.03 -69.69
N SER A 171 -4.04 6.57 -70.06
CA SER A 171 -2.84 6.76 -69.24
C SER A 171 -2.52 8.22 -69.07
N GLU A 172 -2.54 9.02 -70.16
CA GLU A 172 -2.27 10.47 -70.13
C GLU A 172 -3.33 11.21 -69.30
N ASP A 173 -4.60 10.87 -69.46
CA ASP A 173 -5.70 11.46 -68.66
C ASP A 173 -5.55 11.13 -67.20
N THR A 174 -5.14 9.87 -66.86
CA THR A 174 -4.87 9.45 -65.48
C THR A 174 -3.69 10.22 -64.91
N VAL A 175 -2.58 10.39 -65.66
CA VAL A 175 -1.41 11.16 -65.19
C VAL A 175 -1.83 12.61 -64.95
N ARG A 176 -2.63 13.26 -65.83
CA ARG A 176 -3.13 14.61 -65.62
C ARG A 176 -4.02 14.69 -64.36
N ALA A 177 -4.87 13.72 -64.15
CA ALA A 177 -5.73 13.68 -62.93
C ALA A 177 -4.89 13.54 -61.68
N LEU A 178 -3.80 12.74 -61.67
CA LEU A 178 -2.87 12.60 -60.56
C LEU A 178 -2.07 13.88 -60.31
N ASP A 179 -1.62 14.56 -61.37
CA ASP A 179 -0.93 15.85 -61.26
C ASP A 179 -1.85 16.90 -60.62
N HIS A 180 -3.11 17.03 -61.09
CA HIS A 180 -4.06 17.93 -60.52
C HIS A 180 -4.39 17.61 -59.03
N TYR A 181 -4.51 16.31 -58.68
CA TYR A 181 -4.68 15.92 -57.30
C TYR A 181 -3.49 16.32 -56.43
N MET A 182 -2.24 16.24 -56.96
CA MET A 182 -1.02 16.61 -56.25
C MET A 182 -0.92 18.12 -56.05
N GLU A 183 -1.38 18.90 -57.05
CA GLU A 183 -1.44 20.38 -56.98
C GLU A 183 -2.47 20.86 -55.98
N ASP A 184 -3.69 20.27 -55.98
CA ASP A 184 -4.77 20.65 -55.10
C ASP A 184 -4.54 20.21 -53.62
N ASN A 185 -3.73 19.19 -53.40
CA ASN A 185 -3.44 18.66 -52.08
C ASN A 185 -1.95 18.84 -51.74
N GLU A 186 -1.51 20.08 -51.73
CA GLU A 186 -0.12 20.44 -51.46
C GLU A 186 0.30 19.90 -50.06
N TYR A 187 1.25 18.96 -50.07
CA TYR A 187 1.85 18.42 -48.84
C TYR A 187 3.01 19.31 -48.44
N ASP A 188 2.85 20.08 -47.39
CA ASP A 188 3.89 20.94 -46.84
C ASP A 188 4.84 20.09 -45.96
N GLU A 189 5.96 19.71 -46.53
CA GLU A 189 7.01 18.94 -45.88
C GLU A 189 7.71 19.75 -44.79
N GLU A 190 7.86 21.06 -44.97
CA GLU A 190 8.50 21.92 -43.96
C GLU A 190 7.64 22.05 -42.72
N ASP A 191 6.33 22.30 -42.88
CA ASP A 191 5.38 22.38 -41.72
C ASP A 191 5.27 21.01 -41.02
N PHE A 192 5.27 19.90 -41.76
CA PHE A 192 5.28 18.55 -41.15
C PHE A 192 6.56 18.31 -40.34
N GLN A 193 7.72 18.71 -40.82
CA GLN A 193 8.97 18.58 -40.09
C GLN A 193 8.95 19.44 -38.82
N LEU A 194 8.51 20.67 -38.89
CA LEU A 194 8.36 21.57 -37.73
C LEU A 194 7.41 21.01 -36.68
N VAL A 195 6.25 20.47 -37.10
CA VAL A 195 5.27 19.81 -36.19
C VAL A 195 5.90 18.59 -35.52
N THR A 196 6.65 17.80 -36.28
CA THR A 196 7.31 16.59 -35.74
C THR A 196 8.38 16.97 -34.73
N GLU A 197 9.28 17.87 -35.05
CA GLU A 197 10.34 18.33 -34.15
C GLU A 197 9.76 18.95 -32.87
N ARG A 198 8.71 19.77 -33.00
CA ARG A 198 8.07 20.39 -31.84
C ARG A 198 7.35 19.37 -30.95
N LEU A 199 6.65 18.42 -31.54
CA LEU A 199 5.95 17.34 -30.80
C LEU A 199 6.94 16.44 -30.05
N ASP A 200 8.03 16.04 -30.71
CA ASP A 200 9.07 15.22 -30.09
C ASP A 200 9.78 15.96 -28.96
N TYR A 201 10.03 17.26 -29.15
CA TYR A 201 10.62 18.11 -28.13
C TYR A 201 9.70 18.22 -26.90
N ILE A 202 8.40 18.53 -27.07
CA ILE A 202 7.44 18.59 -25.99
C ILE A 202 7.39 17.27 -25.23
N ARG A 203 7.29 16.13 -25.93
CA ARG A 203 7.25 14.81 -25.32
C ARG A 203 8.52 14.47 -24.54
N SER A 204 9.67 14.85 -25.07
CA SER A 204 10.94 14.65 -24.38
C SER A 204 10.99 15.40 -23.04
N ILE A 205 10.53 16.64 -23.01
CA ILE A 205 10.45 17.47 -21.79
C ILE A 205 9.40 16.90 -20.81
N MET A 206 8.22 16.54 -21.31
CA MET A 206 7.20 15.92 -20.47
C MET A 206 7.69 14.60 -19.85
N MET A 207 8.31 13.73 -20.64
CA MET A 207 8.86 12.47 -20.13
C MET A 207 9.95 12.69 -19.07
N LYS A 208 10.79 13.71 -19.26
CA LYS A 208 11.90 14.02 -18.34
C LYS A 208 11.41 14.62 -17.01
N TYR A 209 10.35 15.42 -17.03
CA TYR A 209 9.97 16.27 -15.89
C TYR A 209 8.59 15.99 -15.27
N GLY A 210 7.83 14.98 -15.71
CA GLY A 210 6.61 14.62 -14.98
C GLY A 210 5.49 13.93 -15.76
N GLY A 211 5.62 13.80 -17.08
CA GLY A 211 4.66 13.08 -17.92
C GLY A 211 3.43 13.89 -18.38
N THR A 212 3.12 15.02 -17.74
CA THR A 212 2.03 15.94 -18.13
C THR A 212 2.47 17.39 -17.98
N VAL A 213 1.87 18.32 -18.74
CA VAL A 213 2.20 19.75 -18.66
C VAL A 213 2.03 20.26 -17.22
N ALA A 214 0.91 19.95 -16.57
CA ALA A 214 0.66 20.36 -15.18
C ALA A 214 1.76 19.89 -14.22
N LYS A 215 2.23 18.65 -14.34
CA LYS A 215 3.32 18.13 -13.49
C LYS A 215 4.68 18.75 -13.83
N VAL A 216 4.92 19.13 -15.09
CA VAL A 216 6.12 19.86 -15.47
C VAL A 216 6.12 21.26 -14.85
N GLU A 217 4.96 21.92 -14.82
CA GLU A 217 4.78 23.22 -14.16
C GLU A 217 4.99 23.11 -12.64
N ASP A 218 4.41 22.11 -11.98
CA ASP A 218 4.64 21.82 -10.56
C ASP A 218 6.13 21.60 -10.28
N THR A 219 6.81 20.85 -11.16
CA THR A 219 8.25 20.58 -11.08
C THR A 219 9.05 21.87 -11.24
N LEU A 220 8.68 22.73 -12.18
CA LEU A 220 9.32 24.04 -12.39
C LEU A 220 9.20 24.91 -11.13
N VAL A 221 8.00 25.00 -10.53
CA VAL A 221 7.76 25.76 -9.30
C VAL A 221 8.63 25.22 -8.16
N ALA A 222 8.66 23.91 -7.96
CA ALA A 222 9.48 23.28 -6.93
C ALA A 222 10.97 23.53 -7.13
N LYS A 223 11.47 23.46 -8.38
CA LYS A 223 12.87 23.73 -8.73
C LYS A 223 13.25 25.19 -8.53
N LYS A 224 12.41 26.14 -8.92
CA LYS A 224 12.61 27.58 -8.64
C LYS A 224 12.65 27.88 -7.17
N GLN A 225 11.75 27.28 -6.41
CA GLN A 225 11.75 27.44 -4.95
C GLN A 225 13.05 26.89 -4.33
N ARG A 226 13.51 25.73 -4.79
CA ARG A 226 14.76 25.13 -4.33
C ARG A 226 15.99 25.96 -4.71
N LEU A 227 16.01 26.51 -5.94
CA LEU A 227 17.07 27.41 -6.40
C LEU A 227 17.14 28.65 -5.48
N ALA A 228 16.02 29.32 -5.23
CA ALA A 228 15.96 30.49 -4.35
C ALA A 228 16.40 30.16 -2.90
N GLU A 229 16.06 28.96 -2.40
CA GLU A 229 16.51 28.49 -1.08
C GLU A 229 18.04 28.29 -1.01
N LEU A 230 18.65 27.83 -2.11
CA LEU A 230 20.09 27.64 -2.19
C LEU A 230 20.87 28.94 -2.42
N GLU A 231 20.29 29.91 -3.11
CA GLU A 231 20.86 31.25 -3.31
C GLU A 231 20.92 32.03 -1.98
N ASP A 232 19.88 31.87 -1.13
CA ASP A 232 19.82 32.51 0.20
C ASP A 232 19.98 31.46 1.32
N TYR A 233 20.99 30.63 1.19
CA TYR A 233 21.21 29.41 1.97
C TYR A 233 21.16 29.64 3.49
N ASP A 234 21.86 30.65 4.01
CA ASP A 234 21.96 30.88 5.44
C ASP A 234 20.63 31.34 6.03
N ALA A 235 19.92 32.21 5.31
CA ALA A 235 18.61 32.67 5.74
C ALA A 235 17.55 31.58 5.61
N ALA A 236 17.61 30.75 4.55
CA ALA A 236 16.72 29.62 4.36
C ALA A 236 16.96 28.53 5.42
N ARG A 237 18.22 28.23 5.73
CA ARG A 237 18.59 27.31 6.81
C ARG A 237 18.05 27.80 8.15
N SER A 238 18.31 29.08 8.52
CA SER A 238 17.82 29.66 9.77
C SER A 238 16.28 29.66 9.85
N ARG A 239 15.58 29.94 8.75
CA ARG A 239 14.11 29.83 8.69
C ARG A 239 13.66 28.38 8.94
N CYS A 240 14.32 27.41 8.33
CA CYS A 240 14.02 25.99 8.48
C CYS A 240 14.28 25.52 9.93
N GLU A 241 15.41 25.90 10.54
CA GLU A 241 15.73 25.61 11.95
C GLU A 241 14.65 26.12 12.90
N LYS A 242 14.19 27.34 12.70
CA LYS A 242 13.08 27.92 13.48
C LYS A 242 11.77 27.20 13.28
N ALA A 243 11.50 26.77 12.03
CA ALA A 243 10.29 26.01 11.71
C ALA A 243 10.32 24.61 12.37
N VAL A 244 11.45 23.91 12.33
CA VAL A 244 11.66 22.62 13.01
C VAL A 244 11.46 22.78 14.52
N ALA A 245 12.09 23.76 15.15
CA ALA A 245 11.96 23.99 16.59
C ALA A 245 10.51 24.31 16.99
N LYS A 246 9.79 25.12 16.19
CA LYS A 246 8.38 25.41 16.42
C LYS A 246 7.51 24.17 16.27
N ALA A 247 7.70 23.40 15.21
CA ALA A 247 6.93 22.16 14.96
C ALA A 247 7.17 21.14 16.09
N GLU A 248 8.43 20.97 16.53
CA GLU A 248 8.78 20.10 17.66
C GLU A 248 8.10 20.56 18.96
N SER A 249 8.12 21.84 19.26
CA SER A 249 7.46 22.38 20.46
C SER A 249 5.96 22.10 20.47
N VAL A 250 5.29 22.29 19.33
CA VAL A 250 3.86 21.99 19.20
C VAL A 250 3.60 20.49 19.34
N LEU A 251 4.40 19.65 18.68
CA LEU A 251 4.30 18.19 18.75
C LEU A 251 4.48 17.69 20.19
N ARG A 252 5.51 18.15 20.89
CA ARG A 252 5.75 17.80 22.31
C ARG A 252 4.63 18.23 23.24
N ALA A 253 4.02 19.39 23.00
CA ALA A 253 2.87 19.86 23.77
C ALA A 253 1.66 18.91 23.59
N ARG A 254 1.38 18.50 22.36
CA ARG A 254 0.31 17.51 22.07
C ARG A 254 0.62 16.13 22.65
N CYS A 255 1.85 15.68 22.55
CA CYS A 255 2.28 14.44 23.21
C CYS A 255 2.05 14.49 24.73
N ALA A 256 2.37 15.62 25.39
CA ALA A 256 2.15 15.77 26.82
C ALA A 256 0.64 15.74 27.19
N GLU A 257 -0.24 16.25 26.33
CA GLU A 257 -1.68 16.11 26.51
C GLU A 257 -2.12 14.64 26.40
N LEU A 258 -1.57 13.91 25.42
CA LEU A 258 -1.84 12.48 25.21
C LEU A 258 -1.34 11.66 26.40
N THR A 259 -0.13 11.94 26.91
CA THR A 259 0.43 11.25 28.09
C THR A 259 -0.51 11.39 29.30
N LYS A 260 -1.03 12.59 29.56
CA LYS A 260 -2.00 12.79 30.67
C LYS A 260 -3.29 11.99 30.47
N ALA A 261 -3.80 11.93 29.24
CA ALA A 261 -4.98 11.11 28.94
C ALA A 261 -4.68 9.63 29.14
N ARG A 262 -3.53 9.15 28.65
CA ARG A 262 -3.06 7.77 28.82
C ARG A 262 -2.85 7.40 30.29
N GLU A 263 -2.25 8.26 31.11
CA GLU A 263 -2.08 8.05 32.56
C GLU A 263 -3.43 7.84 33.27
N LYS A 264 -4.43 8.65 32.91
CA LYS A 264 -5.78 8.49 33.44
C LYS A 264 -6.40 7.16 33.04
N GLY A 265 -6.28 6.79 31.75
CA GLY A 265 -6.81 5.56 31.25
C GLY A 265 -6.07 4.32 31.72
N ALA A 266 -4.76 4.41 31.85
CA ALA A 266 -3.96 3.31 32.41
C ALA A 266 -4.43 2.95 33.82
N LYS A 267 -4.76 3.95 34.66
CA LYS A 267 -5.36 3.71 35.97
C LYS A 267 -6.73 3.06 35.89
N GLN A 268 -7.59 3.52 34.98
CA GLN A 268 -8.92 2.96 34.78
C GLN A 268 -8.87 1.53 34.23
N LEU A 269 -8.01 1.30 33.24
CA LEU A 269 -7.81 -0.03 32.66
C LEU A 269 -7.26 -1.02 33.70
N SER A 270 -6.21 -0.62 34.42
CA SER A 270 -5.62 -1.44 35.48
C SER A 270 -6.63 -1.82 36.57
N GLU A 271 -7.45 -0.86 37.00
CA GLU A 271 -8.48 -1.13 37.99
C GLU A 271 -9.57 -2.09 37.51
N ARG A 272 -10.02 -1.93 36.24
CA ARG A 272 -10.99 -2.88 35.65
C ARG A 272 -10.39 -4.28 35.51
N ILE A 273 -9.16 -4.40 35.02
CA ILE A 273 -8.49 -5.70 34.92
C ILE A 273 -8.32 -6.33 36.32
N ARG A 274 -7.93 -5.54 37.32
CA ARG A 274 -7.78 -6.00 38.68
C ARG A 274 -9.11 -6.54 39.27
N GLN A 275 -10.23 -5.89 38.97
CA GLN A 275 -11.57 -6.36 39.38
C GLN A 275 -11.90 -7.70 38.73
N GLU A 276 -11.70 -7.84 37.44
CA GLU A 276 -11.88 -9.09 36.70
C GLU A 276 -11.00 -10.21 37.25
N LEU A 277 -9.75 -9.92 37.60
CA LEU A 277 -8.81 -10.90 38.17
C LEU A 277 -9.22 -11.34 39.57
N SER A 278 -9.71 -10.41 40.40
CA SER A 278 -10.19 -10.76 41.76
C SER A 278 -11.36 -11.76 41.73
N GLU A 279 -12.23 -11.66 40.70
CA GLU A 279 -13.32 -12.60 40.49
C GLU A 279 -12.83 -14.01 40.07
N MET A 280 -11.64 -14.09 39.47
CA MET A 280 -11.03 -15.37 39.02
C MET A 280 -10.11 -16.01 40.08
N GLY A 281 -10.21 -15.60 41.32
CA GLY A 281 -9.53 -16.27 42.45
C GLY A 281 -8.18 -15.70 42.82
N PHE A 282 -7.77 -14.57 42.24
CA PHE A 282 -6.60 -13.83 42.66
C PHE A 282 -6.94 -12.91 43.86
N LEU A 283 -6.57 -13.29 45.08
CA LEU A 283 -7.08 -12.65 46.29
C LEU A 283 -6.46 -11.30 46.61
N ASP A 284 -5.21 -11.03 46.18
CA ASP A 284 -4.50 -9.79 46.54
C ASP A 284 -3.57 -9.35 45.38
N ILE A 285 -4.16 -9.32 44.20
CA ILE A 285 -3.43 -8.99 42.97
C ILE A 285 -3.18 -7.48 42.84
N ARG A 286 -1.97 -7.11 42.51
CA ARG A 286 -1.66 -5.78 42.02
C ARG A 286 -1.39 -5.87 40.53
N PHE A 287 -2.10 -5.04 39.77
CA PHE A 287 -1.99 -4.97 38.31
C PHE A 287 -1.88 -3.51 37.91
N GLU A 288 -0.81 -3.13 37.25
CA GLU A 288 -0.53 -1.75 36.91
C GLU A 288 -0.03 -1.65 35.45
N LEU A 289 -0.24 -0.47 34.85
CA LEU A 289 0.25 -0.12 33.51
C LEU A 289 1.03 1.19 33.60
N PRO A 290 2.27 1.16 34.11
CA PRO A 290 3.14 2.34 34.12
C PRO A 290 3.47 2.78 32.70
N LEU A 291 3.52 4.10 32.51
CA LEU A 291 3.99 4.75 31.29
C LEU A 291 5.43 5.20 31.49
N THR A 292 6.27 4.93 30.48
CA THR A 292 7.67 5.39 30.42
C THR A 292 7.79 6.38 29.27
N ALA A 293 8.35 7.56 29.57
CA ALA A 293 8.54 8.60 28.56
C ALA A 293 9.70 8.28 27.62
N LEU A 294 9.46 8.39 26.32
CA LEU A 294 10.48 8.34 25.29
C LEU A 294 11.24 9.67 25.19
N LYS A 295 12.49 9.63 24.76
CA LYS A 295 13.34 10.82 24.57
C LYS A 295 12.88 11.70 23.41
N GLU A 296 12.46 11.07 22.32
CA GLU A 296 12.01 11.74 21.10
C GLU A 296 10.54 11.43 20.81
N PRO A 297 9.79 12.40 20.27
CA PRO A 297 8.43 12.15 19.84
C PRO A 297 8.39 11.18 18.65
N GLY A 298 7.38 10.31 18.64
CA GLY A 298 7.05 9.41 17.53
C GLY A 298 5.66 9.70 16.98
N ALA A 299 5.30 9.02 15.92
CA ALA A 299 3.96 9.12 15.31
C ALA A 299 2.83 8.74 16.29
N ASN A 300 3.13 7.94 17.31
CA ASN A 300 2.18 7.50 18.34
C ASN A 300 2.34 8.25 19.68
N GLY A 301 3.06 9.37 19.72
CA GLY A 301 3.34 10.10 20.95
C GLY A 301 4.73 9.84 21.52
N MET A 302 4.87 10.00 22.83
CA MET A 302 6.15 9.88 23.54
C MET A 302 6.11 8.88 24.69
N ASP A 303 5.19 7.93 24.68
CA ASP A 303 5.01 6.98 25.77
C ASP A 303 5.25 5.54 25.30
N GLU A 304 5.83 4.75 26.18
CA GLU A 304 5.77 3.31 26.20
C GLU A 304 4.97 2.83 27.40
N ALA A 305 4.31 1.70 27.29
CA ALA A 305 3.49 1.14 28.36
C ALA A 305 3.83 -0.34 28.55
N HIS A 306 3.93 -0.76 29.83
CA HIS A 306 4.25 -2.16 30.18
C HIS A 306 3.31 -2.63 31.28
N PHE A 307 2.60 -3.73 31.03
CA PHE A 307 1.84 -4.36 32.09
C PHE A 307 2.77 -4.99 33.12
N VAL A 308 2.57 -4.64 34.37
CA VAL A 308 3.26 -5.24 35.50
C VAL A 308 2.26 -5.79 36.50
N VAL A 309 2.58 -6.94 37.07
CA VAL A 309 1.69 -7.69 37.94
C VAL A 309 2.43 -8.24 39.16
N SER A 310 1.74 -8.31 40.28
CA SER A 310 2.13 -9.08 41.47
C SER A 310 0.94 -9.95 41.86
N LEU A 311 1.12 -11.26 41.85
CA LEU A 311 0.05 -12.23 42.04
C LEU A 311 -0.17 -12.61 43.53
N ASN A 312 0.85 -12.39 44.35
CA ASN A 312 0.83 -12.76 45.76
C ASN A 312 1.17 -11.57 46.65
N PRO A 313 0.61 -11.51 47.87
CA PRO A 313 0.95 -10.49 48.85
C PRO A 313 2.46 -10.45 49.15
N GLY A 314 3.06 -9.26 49.07
CA GLY A 314 4.46 -9.07 49.41
C GLY A 314 5.45 -9.31 48.25
N GLU A 315 5.01 -9.84 47.13
CA GLU A 315 5.85 -9.95 45.94
C GLU A 315 6.02 -8.58 45.23
N PRO A 316 7.19 -8.33 44.59
CA PRO A 316 7.35 -7.14 43.77
C PRO A 316 6.51 -7.23 42.50
N LEU A 317 6.17 -6.06 41.94
CA LEU A 317 5.62 -5.98 40.59
C LEU A 317 6.67 -6.44 39.58
N ARG A 318 6.28 -7.34 38.67
CA ARG A 318 7.13 -7.88 37.59
C ARG A 318 6.42 -7.70 36.25
N PRO A 319 7.17 -7.60 35.14
CA PRO A 319 6.59 -7.63 33.81
C PRO A 319 5.68 -8.84 33.61
N LEU A 320 4.61 -8.66 32.87
CA LEU A 320 3.65 -9.74 32.58
C LEU A 320 4.31 -10.96 31.90
N SER A 321 5.37 -10.71 31.12
CA SER A 321 6.18 -11.75 30.47
C SER A 321 6.96 -12.65 31.43
N GLU A 322 7.11 -12.24 32.69
CA GLU A 322 7.81 -13.02 33.74
C GLU A 322 6.89 -13.85 34.62
N VAL A 323 5.60 -13.87 34.32
CA VAL A 323 4.62 -14.73 35.04
C VAL A 323 4.92 -16.19 34.71
N ALA A 324 5.21 -16.99 35.74
CA ALA A 324 5.77 -18.34 35.58
C ALA A 324 4.71 -19.42 35.31
N SER A 325 3.45 -19.24 35.71
CA SER A 325 2.38 -20.23 35.58
C SER A 325 1.52 -20.01 34.35
N GLY A 326 1.43 -21.03 33.48
CA GLY A 326 0.59 -21.00 32.27
C GLY A 326 -0.87 -20.72 32.58
N GLY A 327 -1.43 -21.38 33.59
CA GLY A 327 -2.83 -21.18 34.01
C GLY A 327 -3.09 -19.78 34.59
N GLU A 328 -2.15 -19.20 35.34
CA GLU A 328 -2.27 -17.82 35.83
C GLU A 328 -2.23 -16.82 34.68
N LEU A 329 -1.30 -17.02 33.75
CA LEU A 329 -1.18 -16.18 32.58
C LEU A 329 -2.43 -16.24 31.70
N SER A 330 -2.98 -17.44 31.44
CA SER A 330 -4.22 -17.61 30.65
C SER A 330 -5.42 -16.91 31.29
N ARG A 331 -5.54 -16.92 32.64
CA ARG A 331 -6.58 -16.17 33.36
C ARG A 331 -6.36 -14.66 33.34
N ILE A 332 -5.11 -14.19 33.42
CA ILE A 332 -4.79 -12.76 33.24
C ILE A 332 -5.19 -12.33 31.83
N MET A 333 -4.86 -13.13 30.82
CA MET A 333 -5.25 -12.86 29.43
C MET A 333 -6.76 -12.83 29.25
N LEU A 334 -7.48 -13.79 29.83
CA LEU A 334 -8.94 -13.79 29.83
C LEU A 334 -9.50 -12.51 30.45
N SER A 335 -8.92 -12.04 31.57
CA SER A 335 -9.35 -10.78 32.20
C SER A 335 -9.15 -9.58 31.32
N ILE A 336 -7.97 -9.47 30.68
CA ILE A 336 -7.65 -8.38 29.73
C ILE A 336 -8.64 -8.44 28.56
N LYS A 337 -8.83 -9.62 27.95
CA LYS A 337 -9.77 -9.80 26.83
C LYS A 337 -11.22 -9.51 27.23
N THR A 338 -11.62 -9.83 28.47
CA THR A 338 -12.97 -9.49 28.98
C THR A 338 -13.20 -7.97 29.07
N VAL A 339 -12.18 -7.23 29.50
CA VAL A 339 -12.25 -5.76 29.58
C VAL A 339 -12.25 -5.11 28.21
N LEU A 340 -11.59 -5.72 27.24
CA LEU A 340 -11.41 -5.21 25.87
C LEU A 340 -12.37 -5.81 24.85
N ALA A 341 -13.30 -6.67 25.26
CA ALA A 341 -14.13 -7.46 24.34
C ALA A 341 -14.85 -6.64 23.25
N ASP A 342 -15.26 -5.42 23.57
CA ASP A 342 -15.92 -4.52 22.61
C ASP A 342 -14.94 -3.87 21.59
N SER A 343 -13.62 -3.93 21.84
CA SER A 343 -12.58 -3.30 21.02
C SER A 343 -11.57 -4.28 20.41
N ASP A 344 -11.66 -5.57 20.76
CA ASP A 344 -10.80 -6.62 20.24
C ASP A 344 -11.30 -7.10 18.87
N GLU A 345 -10.48 -6.93 17.84
CA GLU A 345 -10.82 -7.27 16.44
C GLU A 345 -10.47 -8.73 16.08
N ILE A 346 -9.79 -9.49 16.95
CA ILE A 346 -9.36 -10.86 16.65
C ILE A 346 -10.56 -11.81 16.77
N PRO A 347 -11.00 -12.48 15.69
CA PRO A 347 -12.25 -13.23 15.70
C PRO A 347 -12.19 -14.55 16.47
N THR A 348 -10.99 -15.17 16.63
CA THR A 348 -10.86 -16.48 17.29
C THR A 348 -9.84 -16.43 18.42
N LEU A 349 -10.26 -16.87 19.60
CA LEU A 349 -9.43 -16.97 20.80
C LEU A 349 -9.30 -18.44 21.22
N ILE A 350 -8.08 -18.90 21.46
CA ILE A 350 -7.81 -20.26 21.91
C ILE A 350 -7.19 -20.18 23.31
N PHE A 351 -7.80 -20.83 24.29
CA PHE A 351 -7.28 -20.89 25.65
C PHE A 351 -6.86 -22.33 25.99
N ASP A 352 -5.62 -22.48 26.41
CA ASP A 352 -5.06 -23.72 26.94
C ASP A 352 -4.66 -23.51 28.40
N GLU A 353 -4.78 -24.56 29.21
CA GLU A 353 -4.42 -24.58 30.64
C GLU A 353 -5.13 -23.55 31.55
N ILE A 354 -6.18 -22.90 31.10
CA ILE A 354 -6.88 -21.83 31.86
C ILE A 354 -7.46 -22.34 33.18
N ASP A 355 -7.77 -23.62 33.25
CA ASP A 355 -8.33 -24.33 34.37
C ASP A 355 -7.26 -24.95 35.31
N THR A 356 -5.99 -24.78 35.02
CA THR A 356 -4.89 -25.28 35.84
C THR A 356 -4.84 -24.55 37.19
N GLY A 357 -4.89 -25.33 38.28
CA GLY A 357 -4.80 -24.83 39.65
C GLY A 357 -6.08 -24.18 40.19
N ILE A 358 -7.21 -24.32 39.51
CA ILE A 358 -8.50 -23.83 39.99
C ILE A 358 -9.53 -24.95 40.15
N SER A 359 -10.56 -24.70 40.96
CA SER A 359 -11.67 -25.62 41.15
C SER A 359 -12.92 -24.88 41.66
N GLY A 360 -14.05 -25.56 41.66
CA GLY A 360 -15.30 -25.07 42.28
C GLY A 360 -15.73 -23.69 41.77
N ARG A 361 -15.87 -22.73 42.68
CA ARG A 361 -16.38 -21.39 42.38
C ARG A 361 -15.52 -20.60 41.40
N THR A 362 -14.20 -20.81 41.44
CA THR A 362 -13.28 -20.11 40.49
C THR A 362 -13.51 -20.61 39.07
N ALA A 363 -13.66 -21.93 38.89
CA ALA A 363 -13.96 -22.51 37.58
C ALA A 363 -15.32 -22.02 37.04
N GLU A 364 -16.31 -21.86 37.90
CA GLU A 364 -17.62 -21.28 37.52
C GLU A 364 -17.46 -19.82 37.03
N LYS A 365 -16.69 -18.99 37.74
CA LYS A 365 -16.43 -17.60 37.34
C LYS A 365 -15.66 -17.51 36.02
N VAL A 366 -14.64 -18.36 35.84
CA VAL A 366 -13.90 -18.44 34.55
C VAL A 366 -14.87 -18.81 33.42
N SER A 367 -15.76 -19.80 33.63
CA SER A 367 -16.73 -20.20 32.61
C SER A 367 -17.74 -19.10 32.25
N GLU A 368 -18.18 -18.29 33.23
CA GLU A 368 -19.04 -17.12 32.98
C GLU A 368 -18.34 -16.07 32.10
N LYS A 369 -17.02 -15.80 32.34
CA LYS A 369 -16.24 -14.85 31.55
C LYS A 369 -16.00 -15.37 30.13
N LEU A 370 -15.64 -16.64 29.97
CA LEU A 370 -15.52 -17.29 28.68
C LEU A 370 -16.81 -17.20 27.86
N ARG A 371 -17.97 -17.46 28.47
CA ARG A 371 -19.27 -17.34 27.83
C ARG A 371 -19.56 -15.91 27.37
N LYS A 372 -19.16 -14.91 28.17
CA LYS A 372 -19.34 -13.50 27.83
C LYS A 372 -18.52 -13.14 26.58
N ILE A 373 -17.24 -13.57 26.51
CA ILE A 373 -16.36 -13.35 25.34
C ILE A 373 -16.88 -14.12 24.12
N ALA A 374 -17.40 -15.35 24.32
CA ALA A 374 -17.92 -16.18 23.23
C ALA A 374 -19.15 -15.57 22.52
N GLN A 375 -19.78 -14.52 23.07
CA GLN A 375 -20.82 -13.77 22.37
C GLN A 375 -20.29 -12.90 21.22
N LEU A 376 -19.00 -12.52 21.27
CA LEU A 376 -18.36 -11.63 20.30
C LEU A 376 -17.26 -12.33 19.49
N HIS A 377 -16.69 -13.41 20.03
CA HIS A 377 -15.55 -14.13 19.44
C HIS A 377 -15.84 -15.63 19.38
N GLN A 378 -15.23 -16.33 18.42
CA GLN A 378 -15.13 -17.78 18.52
C GLN A 378 -14.12 -18.14 19.62
N VAL A 379 -14.55 -18.90 20.63
CA VAL A 379 -13.69 -19.35 21.72
C VAL A 379 -13.47 -20.85 21.59
N ILE A 380 -12.21 -21.26 21.50
CA ILE A 380 -11.78 -22.65 21.55
C ILE A 380 -11.05 -22.86 22.89
N LEU A 381 -11.44 -23.88 23.64
CA LEU A 381 -10.92 -24.11 24.96
C LEU A 381 -10.51 -25.56 25.14
N ILE A 382 -9.34 -25.80 25.75
CA ILE A 382 -8.91 -27.12 26.22
C ILE A 382 -9.10 -27.13 27.75
N THR A 383 -9.96 -28.01 28.25
CA THR A 383 -10.28 -28.10 29.68
C THR A 383 -10.51 -29.55 30.14
N HIS A 384 -10.21 -29.79 31.38
CA HIS A 384 -10.54 -31.04 32.07
C HIS A 384 -11.63 -30.83 33.17
N LEU A 385 -12.10 -29.58 33.33
CA LEU A 385 -13.09 -29.26 34.35
C LEU A 385 -14.53 -29.29 33.79
N PRO A 386 -15.43 -30.18 34.30
CA PRO A 386 -16.80 -30.27 33.83
C PRO A 386 -17.57 -28.95 33.95
N GLN A 387 -17.27 -28.12 34.96
CA GLN A 387 -17.94 -26.83 35.21
C GLN A 387 -17.70 -25.83 34.08
N ILE A 388 -16.52 -25.92 33.43
CA ILE A 388 -16.17 -25.08 32.31
C ILE A 388 -16.75 -25.66 31.01
N ALA A 389 -16.52 -26.96 30.79
CA ALA A 389 -17.01 -27.64 29.59
C ALA A 389 -18.55 -27.56 29.47
N ALA A 390 -19.32 -27.65 30.57
CA ALA A 390 -20.77 -27.54 30.55
C ALA A 390 -21.34 -26.21 30.01
N LYS A 391 -20.52 -25.19 29.82
CA LYS A 391 -20.93 -23.89 29.26
C LYS A 391 -20.63 -23.74 27.75
N ALA A 392 -19.98 -24.74 27.14
CA ALA A 392 -19.66 -24.73 25.74
C ALA A 392 -20.90 -25.02 24.87
N ASP A 393 -20.98 -24.40 23.69
CA ASP A 393 -22.02 -24.65 22.69
C ASP A 393 -21.77 -25.96 21.93
N GLN A 394 -20.49 -26.41 21.85
CA GLN A 394 -20.09 -27.65 21.21
C GLN A 394 -18.93 -28.30 21.96
N HIS A 395 -19.01 -29.63 22.15
CA HIS A 395 -17.96 -30.41 22.80
C HIS A 395 -17.24 -31.32 21.83
N PHE A 396 -15.93 -31.40 22.01
CA PHE A 396 -15.06 -32.36 21.33
C PHE A 396 -14.33 -33.19 22.36
N CYS A 397 -14.40 -34.51 22.25
CA CYS A 397 -13.61 -35.41 23.10
C CYS A 397 -12.29 -35.77 22.44
N ILE A 398 -11.21 -35.78 23.23
CA ILE A 398 -9.88 -36.21 22.84
C ILE A 398 -9.58 -37.53 23.52
N GLU A 399 -9.59 -38.61 22.76
CA GLU A 399 -9.30 -39.97 23.25
C GLU A 399 -7.94 -40.45 22.78
N LYS A 400 -7.23 -41.09 23.68
CA LYS A 400 -5.96 -41.82 23.38
C LYS A 400 -6.22 -43.30 23.46
N SER A 401 -6.02 -44.02 22.39
CA SER A 401 -6.09 -45.47 22.31
C SER A 401 -4.74 -46.07 21.90
N VAL A 402 -4.43 -47.24 22.38
CA VAL A 402 -3.23 -47.99 21.99
C VAL A 402 -3.68 -49.18 21.16
N SER A 403 -3.28 -49.22 19.86
CA SER A 403 -3.47 -50.36 18.99
C SER A 403 -2.14 -50.69 18.30
N ASP A 404 -1.82 -51.99 18.22
CA ASP A 404 -0.59 -52.51 17.58
C ASP A 404 0.71 -51.89 18.10
N GLY A 405 0.75 -51.53 19.40
CA GLY A 405 1.92 -50.91 20.04
C GLY A 405 2.13 -49.43 19.72
N HIS A 406 1.18 -48.80 19.03
CA HIS A 406 1.18 -47.38 18.70
C HIS A 406 0.03 -46.65 19.42
N THR A 407 0.32 -45.44 19.90
CA THR A 407 -0.69 -44.58 20.50
C THR A 407 -1.38 -43.73 19.40
N HIS A 408 -2.68 -43.88 19.31
CA HIS A 408 -3.54 -43.07 18.41
C HIS A 408 -4.34 -42.06 19.23
N THR A 409 -4.34 -40.81 18.77
CA THR A 409 -5.18 -39.77 19.34
C THR A 409 -6.31 -39.46 18.34
N ARG A 410 -7.54 -39.51 18.79
CA ARG A 410 -8.73 -39.15 18.02
C ARG A 410 -9.43 -37.98 18.67
N ILE A 411 -9.96 -37.09 17.81
CA ILE A 411 -10.84 -35.99 18.20
C ILE A 411 -12.17 -36.22 17.49
N HIS A 412 -13.26 -36.20 18.24
CA HIS A 412 -14.60 -36.29 17.67
C HIS A 412 -15.57 -35.37 18.41
N ALA A 413 -16.58 -34.87 17.70
CA ALA A 413 -17.63 -34.07 18.30
C ALA A 413 -18.59 -34.98 19.07
N LEU A 414 -18.97 -34.55 20.26
CA LEU A 414 -19.96 -35.25 21.09
C LEU A 414 -21.37 -34.78 20.72
N SER A 415 -22.33 -35.73 20.73
CA SER A 415 -23.75 -35.39 20.76
C SER A 415 -24.15 -34.86 22.15
N GLU A 416 -25.36 -34.30 22.29
CA GLU A 416 -25.84 -33.79 23.58
C GLU A 416 -25.85 -34.89 24.65
N GLU A 417 -26.29 -36.12 24.28
CA GLU A 417 -26.34 -37.24 25.21
C GLU A 417 -24.93 -37.70 25.64
N GLU A 418 -23.98 -37.82 24.69
CA GLU A 418 -22.61 -38.16 24.98
C GLU A 418 -21.92 -37.08 25.82
N SER A 419 -22.21 -35.80 25.55
CA SER A 419 -21.70 -34.67 26.32
C SER A 419 -22.13 -34.71 27.78
N VAL A 420 -23.39 -35.04 28.04
CA VAL A 420 -23.90 -35.21 29.42
C VAL A 420 -23.21 -36.37 30.14
N LEU A 421 -22.98 -37.49 29.44
CA LEU A 421 -22.27 -38.66 29.99
C LEU A 421 -20.80 -38.34 30.30
N GLU A 422 -20.12 -37.58 29.44
CA GLU A 422 -18.73 -37.20 29.66
C GLU A 422 -18.56 -36.21 30.81
N LEU A 423 -19.57 -35.38 31.09
CA LEU A 423 -19.56 -34.40 32.16
C LEU A 423 -20.01 -34.97 33.53
N ALA A 424 -20.63 -36.14 33.55
CA ALA A 424 -21.16 -36.78 34.77
C ALA A 424 -20.11 -37.57 35.55
#